data_6b0748aa468de7b284904b08ec3c2f68
#
_entry.id   6b0748aa468de7b284904b08ec3c2f68
#
_cell.length_a   1.000
_cell.length_b   1.000
_cell.length_c   1.000
_cell.angle_alpha   90.00
_cell.angle_beta   90.00
_cell.angle_gamma   90.00
#
_symmetry.space_group_name_H-M   'P 1'
#
loop_
_entity.id
_entity.type
_entity.pdbx_description
1 polymer ?
#
loop_
_entity_poly.entity_id
_entity_poly.type
_entity_poly.pdbx_seq_one_letter_code
_entity_poly.pdbx_strand_id
1 'polypeptide(L)'
;SAGELIATINPTDALSRLEELEAKIENKNIRLKRLDIELEKKGPENLRSVLENEDPDLVEAEISLLSSRMSSIQAQIENRKKKREGQEKEIVGIDAQLLGKQQLLKLVETELSEIIPLIAINAVSKSDRFKLDRDKTSLLSEMNGLTESKDNLRIGIEGIDKEIASVVRKYETDILQERATVIGELTELTARLPAIQERLRETEIKSPIKGQVNVAFYNTVGAVVNTGEVLAEIVPSGDNLLIEAFIDPSDIATVEPGQDARIALTAYDAARYGYLYGSVIKVSPDTVF
;
A
#
# COMPACT_ATOMS: atom_id res chain seq x y z
N SER A 1 40.77 18.31 -0.76
CA SER A 1 40.50 17.86 0.62
C SER A 1 39.77 16.52 0.62
N ALA A 2 39.67 15.84 1.79
CA ALA A 2 38.83 14.64 1.86
C ALA A 2 37.36 14.99 1.52
N GLY A 3 36.69 14.17 0.68
CA GLY A 3 35.34 14.41 0.19
C GLY A 3 35.23 15.36 -1.01
N GLU A 4 36.33 15.94 -1.47
CA GLU A 4 36.33 16.81 -2.65
C GLU A 4 36.11 16.00 -3.94
N LEU A 5 35.30 16.53 -4.87
CA LEU A 5 34.99 15.90 -6.14
C LEU A 5 36.23 15.83 -7.01
N ILE A 6 36.58 14.64 -7.50
CA ILE A 6 37.71 14.37 -8.40
C ILE A 6 37.24 14.24 -9.85
N ALA A 7 36.21 13.46 -10.05
CA ALA A 7 35.63 13.17 -11.34
C ALA A 7 34.14 12.88 -11.25
N THR A 8 33.43 13.09 -12.37
CA THR A 8 32.03 12.72 -12.50
C THR A 8 31.88 11.75 -13.65
N ILE A 9 31.32 10.57 -13.39
CA ILE A 9 30.89 9.63 -14.43
C ILE A 9 29.49 10.06 -14.91
N ASN A 10 29.16 9.78 -16.18
CA ASN A 10 27.86 10.16 -16.73
C ASN A 10 26.70 9.61 -15.89
N PRO A 11 25.90 10.44 -15.19
CA PRO A 11 24.86 9.98 -14.27
C PRO A 11 23.53 9.66 -14.96
N THR A 12 23.40 9.86 -16.28
CA THR A 12 22.12 9.84 -17.00
C THR A 12 21.35 8.55 -16.79
N ASP A 13 21.99 7.39 -16.87
CA ASP A 13 21.32 6.08 -16.64
C ASP A 13 20.85 5.92 -15.19
N ALA A 14 21.69 6.33 -14.22
CA ALA A 14 21.34 6.24 -12.80
C ALA A 14 20.22 7.22 -12.44
N LEU A 15 20.24 8.44 -12.97
CA LEU A 15 19.18 9.43 -12.79
C LEU A 15 17.86 8.95 -13.39
N SER A 16 17.87 8.49 -14.65
CA SER A 16 16.65 8.00 -15.29
C SER A 16 16.02 6.83 -14.55
N ARG A 17 16.85 5.92 -14.01
CA ARG A 17 16.33 4.81 -13.18
C ARG A 17 15.77 5.27 -11.83
N LEU A 18 16.38 6.29 -11.22
CA LEU A 18 15.89 6.88 -9.99
C LEU A 18 14.52 7.54 -10.22
N GLU A 19 14.44 8.40 -11.23
CA GLU A 19 13.19 9.08 -11.62
C GLU A 19 12.08 8.09 -11.95
N GLU A 20 12.37 7.02 -12.70
CA GLU A 20 11.41 5.96 -13.02
C GLU A 20 10.92 5.26 -11.75
N LEU A 21 11.82 4.96 -10.81
CA LEU A 21 11.45 4.28 -9.56
C LEU A 21 10.63 5.20 -8.65
N GLU A 22 11.01 6.47 -8.52
CA GLU A 22 10.30 7.47 -7.73
C GLU A 22 8.88 7.70 -8.28
N ALA A 23 8.74 7.83 -9.60
CA ALA A 23 7.42 7.95 -10.24
C ALA A 23 6.53 6.71 -10.01
N LYS A 24 7.10 5.49 -10.01
CA LYS A 24 6.36 4.28 -9.65
C LYS A 24 5.92 4.26 -8.19
N ILE A 25 6.78 4.70 -7.27
CA ILE A 25 6.47 4.81 -5.85
C ILE A 25 5.36 5.83 -5.62
N GLU A 26 5.45 6.99 -6.25
CA GLU A 26 4.43 8.05 -6.18
C GLU A 26 3.06 7.54 -6.65
N ASN A 27 3.01 6.91 -7.83
CA ASN A 27 1.77 6.32 -8.35
C ASN A 27 1.15 5.31 -7.38
N LYS A 28 1.97 4.43 -6.77
CA LYS A 28 1.48 3.47 -5.77
C LYS A 28 1.00 4.16 -4.48
N ASN A 29 1.64 5.23 -4.05
CA ASN A 29 1.21 6.02 -2.90
C ASN A 29 -0.14 6.71 -3.15
N ILE A 30 -0.34 7.31 -4.32
CA ILE A 30 -1.61 7.92 -4.73
C ILE A 30 -2.72 6.87 -4.70
N ARG A 31 -2.45 5.70 -5.29
CA ARG A 31 -3.40 4.57 -5.30
C ARG A 31 -3.72 4.07 -3.89
N LEU A 32 -2.73 3.99 -3.00
CA LEU A 32 -2.93 3.60 -1.60
C LEU A 32 -3.83 4.62 -0.87
N LYS A 33 -3.58 5.92 -1.04
CA LYS A 33 -4.41 6.99 -0.47
C LYS A 33 -5.86 6.89 -0.97
N ARG A 34 -6.08 6.58 -2.26
CA ARG A 34 -7.44 6.34 -2.79
C ARG A 34 -8.12 5.17 -2.08
N LEU A 35 -7.42 4.04 -1.93
CA LEU A 35 -7.97 2.85 -1.26
C LEU A 35 -8.31 3.11 0.21
N ASP A 36 -7.50 3.90 0.91
CA ASP A 36 -7.76 4.30 2.30
C ASP A 36 -9.04 5.18 2.38
N ILE A 37 -9.18 6.16 1.50
CA ILE A 37 -10.38 7.02 1.39
C ILE A 37 -11.62 6.19 1.04
N GLU A 38 -11.48 5.22 0.14
CA GLU A 38 -12.56 4.31 -0.28
C GLU A 38 -13.02 3.41 0.88
N LEU A 39 -12.10 2.89 1.70
CA LEU A 39 -12.42 2.12 2.92
C LEU A 39 -13.12 2.98 3.98
N GLU A 40 -12.71 4.23 4.12
CA GLU A 40 -13.35 5.18 5.03
C GLU A 40 -14.71 5.66 4.53
N LYS A 41 -15.16 5.22 3.34
CA LYS A 41 -16.42 5.62 2.68
C LYS A 41 -16.52 7.13 2.46
N LYS A 42 -15.36 7.79 2.26
CA LYS A 42 -15.28 9.22 1.93
C LYS A 42 -15.38 9.46 0.43
N GLY A 43 -15.84 10.64 0.04
CA GLY A 43 -16.05 10.97 -1.35
C GLY A 43 -14.77 11.41 -2.10
N PRO A 44 -14.88 11.57 -3.44
CA PRO A 44 -13.76 11.99 -4.28
C PRO A 44 -13.14 13.33 -3.90
N GLU A 45 -13.91 14.26 -3.32
CA GLU A 45 -13.44 15.56 -2.81
C GLU A 45 -12.42 15.42 -1.69
N ASN A 46 -12.55 14.40 -0.85
CA ASN A 46 -11.58 14.10 0.20
C ASN A 46 -10.26 13.59 -0.39
N LEU A 47 -10.32 12.80 -1.46
CA LEU A 47 -9.12 12.36 -2.17
C LEU A 47 -8.38 13.54 -2.80
N ARG A 48 -9.12 14.48 -3.42
CA ARG A 48 -8.54 15.69 -4.01
C ARG A 48 -7.81 16.54 -2.98
N SER A 49 -8.37 16.72 -1.79
CA SER A 49 -7.73 17.50 -0.71
C SER A 49 -6.47 16.82 -0.14
N VAL A 50 -6.43 15.49 -0.10
CA VAL A 50 -5.27 14.72 0.40
C VAL A 50 -4.13 14.68 -0.61
N LEU A 51 -4.45 14.83 -1.90
CA LEU A 51 -3.52 14.73 -3.03
C LEU A 51 -3.22 16.09 -3.70
N GLU A 52 -3.43 17.20 -3.01
CA GLU A 52 -3.31 18.57 -3.58
C GLU A 52 -1.93 18.87 -4.16
N ASN A 53 -0.86 18.22 -3.66
CA ASN A 53 0.52 18.45 -4.06
C ASN A 53 1.09 17.36 -4.99
N GLU A 54 0.28 16.40 -5.41
CA GLU A 54 0.69 15.30 -6.29
C GLU A 54 0.41 15.63 -7.76
N ASP A 55 0.89 14.79 -8.69
CA ASP A 55 0.67 14.97 -10.13
C ASP A 55 -0.84 15.06 -10.46
N PRO A 56 -1.31 16.18 -11.05
CA PRO A 56 -2.73 16.41 -11.32
C PRO A 56 -3.38 15.35 -12.22
N ASP A 57 -2.65 14.82 -13.21
CA ASP A 57 -3.18 13.85 -14.17
C ASP A 57 -3.41 12.50 -13.50
N LEU A 58 -2.48 12.06 -12.64
CA LEU A 58 -2.60 10.85 -11.84
C LEU A 58 -3.73 10.98 -10.81
N VAL A 59 -3.82 12.13 -10.16
CA VAL A 59 -4.87 12.42 -9.18
C VAL A 59 -6.26 12.37 -9.83
N GLU A 60 -6.45 13.00 -10.99
CA GLU A 60 -7.74 13.00 -11.67
C GLU A 60 -8.15 11.62 -12.16
N ALA A 61 -7.20 10.79 -12.60
CA ALA A 61 -7.45 9.39 -12.96
C ALA A 61 -7.96 8.58 -11.77
N GLU A 62 -7.33 8.69 -10.60
CA GLU A 62 -7.73 7.97 -9.39
C GLU A 62 -9.06 8.51 -8.80
N ILE A 63 -9.32 9.82 -8.89
CA ILE A 63 -10.62 10.43 -8.54
C ILE A 63 -11.73 9.87 -9.42
N SER A 64 -11.52 9.81 -10.73
CA SER A 64 -12.48 9.27 -11.69
C SER A 64 -12.77 7.79 -11.42
N LEU A 65 -11.73 7.01 -11.13
CA LEU A 65 -11.87 5.59 -10.76
C LEU A 65 -12.67 5.44 -9.46
N LEU A 66 -12.35 6.19 -8.41
CA LEU A 66 -13.08 6.18 -7.13
C LEU A 66 -14.56 6.51 -7.34
N SER A 67 -14.85 7.59 -8.08
CA SER A 67 -16.21 8.01 -8.39
C SER A 67 -17.00 6.92 -9.14
N SER A 68 -16.38 6.29 -10.14
CA SER A 68 -17.00 5.22 -10.92
C SER A 68 -17.29 3.98 -10.04
N ARG A 69 -16.35 3.56 -9.21
CA ARG A 69 -16.52 2.42 -8.29
C ARG A 69 -17.62 2.69 -7.26
N MET A 70 -17.61 3.88 -6.63
CA MET A 70 -18.66 4.28 -5.69
C MET A 70 -20.04 4.33 -6.33
N SER A 71 -20.15 4.88 -7.54
CA SER A 71 -21.41 4.92 -8.28
C SER A 71 -21.92 3.53 -8.63
N SER A 72 -21.02 2.64 -9.04
CA SER A 72 -21.38 1.26 -9.37
C SER A 72 -21.91 0.49 -8.16
N ILE A 73 -21.23 0.55 -7.01
CA ILE A 73 -21.68 -0.13 -5.80
C ILE A 73 -23.01 0.46 -5.30
N GLN A 74 -23.13 1.80 -5.32
CA GLN A 74 -24.36 2.48 -4.93
C GLN A 74 -25.55 2.07 -5.81
N ALA A 75 -25.37 1.98 -7.13
CA ALA A 75 -26.40 1.52 -8.05
C ALA A 75 -26.83 0.06 -7.77
N GLN A 76 -25.88 -0.81 -7.46
CA GLN A 76 -26.18 -2.19 -7.09
C GLN A 76 -27.00 -2.29 -5.80
N ILE A 77 -26.67 -1.50 -4.79
CA ILE A 77 -27.41 -1.45 -3.52
C ILE A 77 -28.81 -0.89 -3.76
N GLU A 78 -28.91 0.21 -4.51
CA GLU A 78 -30.17 0.87 -4.79
C GLU A 78 -31.16 -0.01 -5.55
N ASN A 79 -30.68 -0.77 -6.53
CA ASN A 79 -31.51 -1.74 -7.25
C ASN A 79 -32.09 -2.80 -6.33
N ARG A 80 -31.32 -3.29 -5.35
CA ARG A 80 -31.79 -4.27 -4.37
C ARG A 80 -32.76 -3.64 -3.38
N LYS A 81 -32.50 -2.40 -2.94
CA LYS A 81 -33.42 -1.65 -2.09
C LYS A 81 -34.77 -1.43 -2.75
N LYS A 82 -34.82 -1.09 -4.05
CA LYS A 82 -36.06 -0.96 -4.81
C LYS A 82 -36.85 -2.26 -4.89
N LYS A 83 -36.14 -3.40 -5.10
CA LYS A 83 -36.78 -4.71 -5.08
C LYS A 83 -37.38 -5.02 -3.70
N ARG A 84 -36.66 -4.74 -2.62
CA ARG A 84 -37.13 -4.89 -1.25
C ARG A 84 -38.37 -4.02 -0.98
N GLU A 85 -38.33 -2.74 -1.36
CA GLU A 85 -39.45 -1.81 -1.22
C GLU A 85 -40.71 -2.30 -1.99
N GLY A 86 -40.51 -2.90 -3.18
CA GLY A 86 -41.59 -3.53 -3.91
C GLY A 86 -42.27 -4.64 -3.13
N GLN A 87 -41.50 -5.55 -2.51
CA GLN A 87 -42.04 -6.64 -1.68
C GLN A 87 -42.69 -6.09 -0.38
N GLU A 88 -42.15 -5.05 0.23
CA GLU A 88 -42.77 -4.39 1.39
C GLU A 88 -44.14 -3.79 1.04
N LYS A 89 -44.29 -3.16 -0.14
CA LYS A 89 -45.59 -2.65 -0.62
C LYS A 89 -46.59 -3.77 -0.89
N GLU A 90 -46.11 -4.92 -1.39
CA GLU A 90 -46.96 -6.09 -1.61
C GLU A 90 -47.47 -6.67 -0.28
N ILE A 91 -46.62 -6.72 0.76
CA ILE A 91 -47.03 -7.11 2.13
C ILE A 91 -48.13 -6.18 2.65
N VAL A 92 -47.96 -4.87 2.45
CA VAL A 92 -49.03 -3.92 2.89
C VAL A 92 -50.34 -4.17 2.15
N GLY A 93 -50.30 -4.53 0.89
CA GLY A 93 -51.48 -4.93 0.10
C GLY A 93 -52.13 -6.19 0.64
N ILE A 94 -51.35 -7.21 1.00
CA ILE A 94 -51.85 -8.45 1.60
C ILE A 94 -52.46 -8.17 2.98
N ASP A 95 -51.82 -7.32 3.79
CA ASP A 95 -52.37 -6.94 5.11
C ASP A 95 -53.73 -6.27 4.99
N ALA A 96 -53.93 -5.41 4.02
CA ALA A 96 -55.24 -4.80 3.74
C ALA A 96 -56.31 -5.85 3.33
N GLN A 97 -55.92 -6.86 2.52
CA GLN A 97 -56.82 -7.95 2.13
C GLN A 97 -57.17 -8.84 3.32
N LEU A 98 -56.19 -9.17 4.15
CA LEU A 98 -56.40 -9.94 5.39
C LEU A 98 -57.38 -9.23 6.32
N LEU A 99 -57.22 -7.92 6.53
CA LEU A 99 -58.12 -7.10 7.33
C LEU A 99 -59.55 -7.15 6.79
N GLY A 100 -59.74 -7.00 5.48
CA GLY A 100 -61.05 -7.12 4.85
C GLY A 100 -61.70 -8.47 5.03
N LYS A 101 -60.89 -9.56 4.87
CA LYS A 101 -61.41 -10.92 5.08
C LYS A 101 -61.72 -11.23 6.55
N GLN A 102 -60.97 -10.69 7.50
CA GLN A 102 -61.26 -10.76 8.95
C GLN A 102 -62.61 -10.13 9.29
N GLN A 103 -62.91 -8.96 8.68
CA GLN A 103 -64.21 -8.30 8.89
C GLN A 103 -65.36 -9.15 8.32
N LEU A 104 -65.17 -9.74 7.12
CA LEU A 104 -66.17 -10.66 6.56
C LEU A 104 -66.39 -11.90 7.39
N LEU A 105 -65.28 -12.51 7.88
CA LEU A 105 -65.34 -13.67 8.74
C LEU A 105 -66.13 -13.38 10.00
N LYS A 106 -65.88 -12.22 10.63
CA LYS A 106 -66.63 -11.78 11.82
C LYS A 106 -68.15 -11.64 11.53
N LEU A 107 -68.49 -11.11 10.34
CA LEU A 107 -69.89 -11.01 9.92
C LEU A 107 -70.53 -12.37 9.79
N VAL A 108 -69.88 -13.31 9.07
CA VAL A 108 -70.37 -14.73 8.92
C VAL A 108 -70.50 -15.44 10.27
N GLU A 109 -69.56 -15.22 11.19
CA GLU A 109 -69.60 -15.78 12.54
C GLU A 109 -70.75 -15.20 13.35
N THR A 110 -71.03 -13.92 13.22
CA THR A 110 -72.20 -13.28 13.86
C THR A 110 -73.51 -13.86 13.32
N GLU A 111 -73.62 -13.96 12.00
CA GLU A 111 -74.78 -14.54 11.31
C GLU A 111 -75.00 -16.01 11.71
N LEU A 112 -73.93 -16.80 11.76
CA LEU A 112 -73.96 -18.18 12.28
C LEU A 112 -74.49 -18.25 13.76
N SER A 113 -74.04 -17.34 14.61
CA SER A 113 -74.47 -17.29 16.03
C SER A 113 -75.93 -16.93 16.14
N GLU A 114 -76.50 -16.12 15.28
CA GLU A 114 -77.87 -15.71 15.22
C GLU A 114 -78.81 -16.83 14.70
N ILE A 115 -78.37 -17.57 13.66
CA ILE A 115 -79.26 -18.61 13.06
C ILE A 115 -79.28 -19.93 13.84
N ILE A 116 -78.23 -20.25 14.64
CA ILE A 116 -78.18 -21.49 15.44
C ILE A 116 -79.39 -21.68 16.31
N PRO A 117 -79.86 -20.72 17.16
CA PRO A 117 -81.07 -20.88 17.97
C PRO A 117 -82.33 -20.97 17.10
N LEU A 118 -82.38 -20.31 15.94
CA LEU A 118 -83.55 -20.33 15.04
C LEU A 118 -83.73 -21.71 14.38
N ILE A 119 -82.66 -22.44 14.10
CA ILE A 119 -82.68 -23.81 13.60
C ILE A 119 -83.28 -24.75 14.65
N ALA A 120 -83.02 -24.55 15.90
CA ALA A 120 -83.54 -25.39 16.99
C ALA A 120 -85.03 -25.35 17.08
N ILE A 121 -85.66 -24.25 16.68
CA ILE A 121 -87.13 -24.06 16.61
C ILE A 121 -87.73 -24.29 15.22
N ASN A 122 -86.93 -24.84 14.24
CA ASN A 122 -87.25 -25.05 12.85
C ASN A 122 -87.68 -23.78 12.07
N ALA A 123 -87.26 -22.61 12.48
CA ALA A 123 -87.58 -21.35 11.83
C ALA A 123 -86.63 -21.10 10.66
N VAL A 124 -85.42 -21.68 10.57
CA VAL A 124 -84.39 -21.56 9.51
C VAL A 124 -83.94 -22.99 9.13
N SER A 125 -83.60 -23.12 7.85
CA SER A 125 -83.14 -24.37 7.21
C SER A 125 -81.71 -24.76 7.70
N LYS A 126 -81.51 -26.07 7.96
CA LYS A 126 -80.14 -26.61 8.15
C LYS A 126 -79.22 -26.36 6.95
N SER A 127 -79.79 -26.25 5.76
CA SER A 127 -79.04 -25.94 4.52
C SER A 127 -78.35 -24.55 4.57
N ASP A 128 -79.02 -23.57 5.21
CA ASP A 128 -78.47 -22.21 5.30
C ASP A 128 -77.28 -22.17 6.23
N ARG A 129 -77.31 -22.91 7.36
CA ARG A 129 -76.15 -23.12 8.21
C ARG A 129 -74.97 -23.73 7.45
N PHE A 130 -75.21 -24.81 6.66
CA PHE A 130 -74.15 -25.44 5.89
C PHE A 130 -73.55 -24.52 4.81
N LYS A 131 -74.29 -23.56 4.28
CA LYS A 131 -73.75 -22.53 3.38
C LYS A 131 -72.79 -21.61 4.13
N LEU A 132 -73.21 -21.06 5.28
CA LEU A 132 -72.36 -20.18 6.09
C LEU A 132 -71.12 -20.89 6.65
N ASP A 133 -71.25 -22.19 7.07
CA ASP A 133 -70.09 -22.98 7.48
C ASP A 133 -69.06 -23.16 6.36
N ARG A 134 -69.54 -23.36 5.09
CA ARG A 134 -68.63 -23.40 3.91
C ARG A 134 -67.99 -22.06 3.63
N ASP A 135 -68.75 -20.98 3.69
CA ASP A 135 -68.24 -19.62 3.47
C ASP A 135 -67.19 -19.27 4.52
N LYS A 136 -67.43 -19.62 5.79
CA LYS A 136 -66.44 -19.50 6.90
C LYS A 136 -65.16 -20.27 6.58
N THR A 137 -65.33 -21.57 6.15
CA THR A 137 -64.17 -22.43 5.84
C THR A 137 -63.38 -21.89 4.66
N SER A 138 -64.07 -21.41 3.58
CA SER A 138 -63.46 -20.79 2.43
C SER A 138 -62.66 -19.55 2.82
N LEU A 139 -63.22 -18.62 3.61
CA LEU A 139 -62.56 -17.42 4.09
C LEU A 139 -61.30 -17.72 4.92
N LEU A 140 -61.39 -18.73 5.80
CA LEU A 140 -60.22 -19.18 6.61
C LEU A 140 -59.11 -19.76 5.71
N SER A 141 -59.46 -20.54 4.68
CA SER A 141 -58.50 -21.10 3.72
C SER A 141 -57.80 -19.98 2.92
N GLU A 142 -58.60 -19.00 2.45
CA GLU A 142 -58.05 -17.86 1.71
C GLU A 142 -57.13 -16.97 2.59
N MET A 143 -57.50 -16.74 3.84
CA MET A 143 -56.68 -16.01 4.81
C MET A 143 -55.38 -16.74 5.12
N ASN A 144 -55.41 -18.08 5.24
CA ASN A 144 -54.20 -18.88 5.43
C ASN A 144 -53.27 -18.77 4.22
N GLY A 145 -53.81 -18.85 3.00
CA GLY A 145 -53.02 -18.66 1.74
C GLY A 145 -52.37 -17.28 1.66
N LEU A 146 -53.11 -16.21 2.05
CA LEU A 146 -52.55 -14.84 2.11
C LEU A 146 -51.45 -14.72 3.18
N THR A 147 -51.63 -15.36 4.32
CA THR A 147 -50.61 -15.37 5.40
C THR A 147 -49.35 -16.06 4.95
N GLU A 148 -49.45 -17.21 4.29
CA GLU A 148 -48.34 -17.94 3.70
C GLU A 148 -47.63 -17.09 2.65
N SER A 149 -48.38 -16.42 1.77
CA SER A 149 -47.79 -15.51 0.75
C SER A 149 -47.03 -14.36 1.42
N LYS A 150 -47.58 -13.76 2.47
CA LYS A 150 -46.92 -12.72 3.27
C LYS A 150 -45.61 -13.21 3.88
N ASP A 151 -45.60 -14.42 4.46
CA ASP A 151 -44.41 -14.99 5.10
C ASP A 151 -43.33 -15.33 4.03
N ASN A 152 -43.71 -15.78 2.84
CA ASN A 152 -42.79 -15.97 1.72
C ASN A 152 -42.15 -14.64 1.27
N LEU A 153 -42.91 -13.56 1.22
CA LEU A 153 -42.38 -12.23 0.92
C LEU A 153 -41.40 -11.75 2.01
N ARG A 154 -41.66 -11.99 3.27
CA ARG A 154 -40.77 -11.67 4.39
C ARG A 154 -39.43 -12.39 4.27
N ILE A 155 -39.48 -13.69 3.96
CA ILE A 155 -38.28 -14.48 3.68
C ILE A 155 -37.51 -13.92 2.48
N GLY A 156 -38.23 -13.49 1.44
CA GLY A 156 -37.65 -12.83 0.29
C GLY A 156 -36.92 -11.51 0.64
N ILE A 157 -37.53 -10.68 1.49
CA ILE A 157 -36.92 -9.44 2.01
C ILE A 157 -35.65 -9.74 2.80
N GLU A 158 -35.67 -10.73 3.70
CA GLU A 158 -34.48 -11.14 4.44
C GLU A 158 -33.36 -11.63 3.51
N GLY A 159 -33.73 -12.34 2.44
CA GLY A 159 -32.79 -12.75 1.38
C GLY A 159 -32.13 -11.54 0.71
N ILE A 160 -32.92 -10.52 0.35
CA ILE A 160 -32.41 -9.28 -0.25
C ILE A 160 -31.48 -8.54 0.71
N ASP A 161 -31.81 -8.45 1.98
CA ASP A 161 -30.94 -7.80 2.98
C ASP A 161 -29.59 -8.53 3.12
N LYS A 162 -29.59 -9.86 3.08
CA LYS A 162 -28.37 -10.68 3.04
C LYS A 162 -27.56 -10.44 1.75
N GLU A 163 -28.24 -10.29 0.60
CA GLU A 163 -27.57 -9.95 -0.66
C GLU A 163 -26.92 -8.56 -0.59
N ILE A 164 -27.58 -7.55 -0.05
CA ILE A 164 -27.01 -6.21 0.13
C ILE A 164 -25.77 -6.28 1.02
N ALA A 165 -25.86 -6.97 2.16
CA ALA A 165 -24.74 -7.15 3.06
C ALA A 165 -23.57 -7.91 2.40
N SER A 166 -23.88 -8.89 1.56
CA SER A 166 -22.87 -9.64 0.78
C SER A 166 -22.14 -8.75 -0.24
N VAL A 167 -22.88 -7.91 -0.96
CA VAL A 167 -22.30 -6.97 -1.94
C VAL A 167 -21.36 -5.98 -1.26
N VAL A 168 -21.77 -5.42 -0.12
CA VAL A 168 -20.93 -4.49 0.66
C VAL A 168 -19.67 -5.20 1.16
N ARG A 169 -19.80 -6.38 1.77
CA ARG A 169 -18.64 -7.14 2.27
C ARG A 169 -17.67 -7.51 1.14
N LYS A 170 -18.20 -7.92 -0.02
CA LYS A 170 -17.36 -8.24 -1.18
C LYS A 170 -16.57 -7.02 -1.62
N TYR A 171 -17.23 -5.87 -1.75
CA TYR A 171 -16.59 -4.61 -2.12
C TYR A 171 -15.47 -4.23 -1.15
N GLU A 172 -15.73 -4.30 0.17
CA GLU A 172 -14.72 -4.03 1.21
C GLU A 172 -13.55 -5.03 1.14
N THR A 173 -13.84 -6.31 0.88
CA THR A 173 -12.80 -7.35 0.73
C THR A 173 -11.94 -7.09 -0.50
N ASP A 174 -12.55 -6.71 -1.63
CA ASP A 174 -11.83 -6.41 -2.87
C ASP A 174 -10.88 -5.21 -2.68
N ILE A 175 -11.32 -4.17 -1.95
CA ILE A 175 -10.47 -3.01 -1.60
C ILE A 175 -9.30 -3.44 -0.69
N LEU A 176 -9.57 -4.23 0.36
CA LEU A 176 -8.52 -4.69 1.28
C LEU A 176 -7.48 -5.56 0.57
N GLN A 177 -7.91 -6.41 -0.35
CA GLN A 177 -7.02 -7.24 -1.15
C GLN A 177 -6.16 -6.40 -2.10
N GLU A 178 -6.76 -5.43 -2.80
CA GLU A 178 -6.04 -4.49 -3.65
C GLU A 178 -5.03 -3.69 -2.83
N ARG A 179 -5.42 -3.20 -1.64
CA ARG A 179 -4.57 -2.47 -0.72
C ARG A 179 -3.36 -3.29 -0.26
N ALA A 180 -3.57 -4.55 0.11
CA ALA A 180 -2.48 -5.44 0.50
C ALA A 180 -1.49 -5.66 -0.64
N THR A 181 -1.97 -5.81 -1.87
CA THR A 181 -1.11 -5.91 -3.06
C THR A 181 -0.29 -4.64 -3.27
N VAL A 182 -0.92 -3.47 -3.21
CA VAL A 182 -0.24 -2.18 -3.39
C VAL A 182 0.83 -1.96 -2.31
N ILE A 183 0.56 -2.31 -1.05
CA ILE A 183 1.53 -2.22 0.04
C ILE A 183 2.73 -3.15 -0.22
N GLY A 184 2.49 -4.38 -0.69
CA GLY A 184 3.56 -5.31 -1.06
C GLY A 184 4.46 -4.76 -2.16
N GLU A 185 3.85 -4.26 -3.24
CA GLU A 185 4.57 -3.64 -4.36
C GLU A 185 5.36 -2.39 -3.91
N LEU A 186 4.76 -1.55 -3.07
CA LEU A 186 5.38 -0.34 -2.54
C LEU A 186 6.58 -0.68 -1.65
N THR A 187 6.47 -1.71 -0.84
CA THR A 187 7.57 -2.21 -0.01
C THR A 187 8.74 -2.70 -0.86
N GLU A 188 8.45 -3.44 -1.93
CA GLU A 188 9.47 -3.91 -2.87
C GLU A 188 10.17 -2.75 -3.59
N LEU A 189 9.40 -1.78 -4.11
CA LEU A 189 9.96 -0.62 -4.81
C LEU A 189 10.81 0.24 -3.86
N THR A 190 10.32 0.49 -2.64
CA THR A 190 11.04 1.28 -1.63
C THR A 190 12.33 0.59 -1.19
N ALA A 191 12.33 -0.73 -1.09
CA ALA A 191 13.55 -1.49 -0.75
C ALA A 191 14.64 -1.38 -1.83
N ARG A 192 14.29 -1.10 -3.08
CA ARG A 192 15.24 -0.90 -4.19
C ARG A 192 15.83 0.52 -4.24
N LEU A 193 15.15 1.50 -3.65
CA LEU A 193 15.51 2.91 -3.72
C LEU A 193 16.95 3.19 -3.23
N PRO A 194 17.40 2.67 -2.06
CA PRO A 194 18.74 2.95 -1.55
C PRO A 194 19.85 2.47 -2.50
N ALA A 195 19.66 1.33 -3.16
CA ALA A 195 20.65 0.78 -4.09
C ALA A 195 20.80 1.65 -5.35
N ILE A 196 19.70 2.24 -5.84
CA ILE A 196 19.74 3.15 -6.99
C ILE A 196 20.34 4.49 -6.59
N GLN A 197 19.98 5.01 -5.43
CA GLN A 197 20.57 6.25 -4.89
C GLN A 197 22.06 6.10 -4.64
N GLU A 198 22.53 4.92 -4.18
CA GLU A 198 23.96 4.65 -4.02
C GLU A 198 24.68 4.66 -5.36
N ARG A 199 24.12 3.98 -6.39
CA ARG A 199 24.67 4.02 -7.75
C ARG A 199 24.77 5.44 -8.32
N LEU A 200 23.80 6.30 -8.00
CA LEU A 200 23.85 7.69 -8.38
C LEU A 200 24.98 8.42 -7.63
N ARG A 201 25.16 8.17 -6.33
CA ARG A 201 26.28 8.75 -5.56
C ARG A 201 27.63 8.28 -6.05
N GLU A 202 27.75 7.01 -6.50
CA GLU A 202 28.98 6.45 -7.07
C GLU A 202 29.36 7.09 -8.41
N THR A 203 28.47 7.82 -9.08
CA THR A 203 28.83 8.61 -10.26
C THR A 203 29.68 9.84 -9.91
N GLU A 204 29.63 10.31 -8.67
CA GLU A 204 30.47 11.36 -8.12
C GLU A 204 31.68 10.75 -7.39
N ILE A 205 32.82 10.70 -8.04
CA ILE A 205 34.04 10.16 -7.47
C ILE A 205 34.70 11.23 -6.61
N LYS A 206 34.71 11.02 -5.30
CA LYS A 206 35.27 11.93 -4.30
C LYS A 206 36.56 11.40 -3.72
N SER A 207 37.44 12.30 -3.29
CA SER A 207 38.69 11.94 -2.63
C SER A 207 38.44 11.27 -1.28
N PRO A 208 38.94 10.05 -1.05
CA PRO A 208 38.79 9.38 0.24
C PRO A 208 39.68 9.98 1.34
N ILE A 209 40.73 10.69 0.97
CA ILE A 209 41.72 11.24 1.91
C ILE A 209 42.03 12.70 1.60
N LYS A 210 42.58 13.41 2.61
CA LYS A 210 43.16 14.72 2.40
C LYS A 210 44.55 14.58 1.76
N GLY A 211 44.71 15.10 0.57
CA GLY A 211 45.97 14.96 -0.19
C GLY A 211 46.02 15.84 -1.43
N GLN A 212 47.08 15.65 -2.21
CA GLN A 212 47.26 16.28 -3.50
C GLN A 212 47.19 15.19 -4.60
N VAL A 213 46.47 15.48 -5.70
CA VAL A 213 46.43 14.58 -6.86
C VAL A 213 47.81 14.57 -7.50
N ASN A 214 48.44 13.43 -7.53
CA ASN A 214 49.74 13.18 -8.11
C ASN A 214 49.61 12.94 -9.62
N VAL A 215 48.72 12.01 -9.98
CA VAL A 215 48.46 11.62 -11.37
C VAL A 215 46.94 11.49 -11.56
N ALA A 216 46.43 12.06 -12.66
CA ALA A 216 45.12 11.79 -13.19
C ALA A 216 45.27 11.02 -14.51
N PHE A 217 44.78 9.77 -14.53
CA PHE A 217 44.95 8.89 -15.70
C PHE A 217 44.00 9.24 -16.85
N TYR A 218 42.89 9.90 -16.53
CA TYR A 218 41.85 10.29 -17.47
C TYR A 218 41.69 11.82 -17.46
N ASN A 219 42.18 12.46 -18.55
CA ASN A 219 42.12 13.92 -18.69
C ASN A 219 41.14 14.38 -19.77
N THR A 220 40.47 13.45 -20.45
CA THR A 220 39.58 13.75 -21.56
C THR A 220 38.13 13.54 -21.15
N VAL A 221 37.29 14.56 -21.34
CA VAL A 221 35.85 14.43 -21.15
C VAL A 221 35.28 13.45 -22.20
N GLY A 222 34.47 12.50 -21.74
CA GLY A 222 33.92 11.44 -22.59
C GLY A 222 34.79 10.19 -22.71
N ALA A 223 35.92 10.10 -21.98
CA ALA A 223 36.71 8.87 -21.90
C ALA A 223 35.90 7.73 -21.27
N VAL A 224 36.09 6.52 -21.77
CA VAL A 224 35.47 5.32 -21.22
C VAL A 224 36.37 4.74 -20.13
N VAL A 225 35.80 4.51 -18.97
CA VAL A 225 36.47 3.92 -17.79
C VAL A 225 35.84 2.57 -17.48
N ASN A 226 36.64 1.54 -17.29
CA ASN A 226 36.18 0.22 -16.92
C ASN A 226 36.15 0.06 -15.41
N THR A 227 35.29 -0.85 -14.95
CA THR A 227 35.20 -1.17 -13.51
C THR A 227 36.54 -1.67 -12.97
N GLY A 228 37.01 -1.08 -11.89
CA GLY A 228 38.28 -1.44 -11.24
C GLY A 228 39.52 -0.68 -11.78
N GLU A 229 39.35 0.20 -12.75
CA GLU A 229 40.46 1.05 -13.21
C GLU A 229 40.75 2.21 -12.25
N VAL A 230 42.03 2.53 -12.12
CA VAL A 230 42.51 3.63 -11.28
C VAL A 230 42.30 4.96 -12.04
N LEU A 231 41.52 5.86 -11.46
CA LEU A 231 41.21 7.18 -12.04
C LEU A 231 42.27 8.22 -11.69
N ALA A 232 42.66 8.26 -10.45
CA ALA A 232 43.66 9.21 -9.96
C ALA A 232 44.43 8.61 -8.78
N GLU A 233 45.67 9.05 -8.65
CA GLU A 233 46.55 8.76 -7.52
C GLU A 233 46.62 9.98 -6.60
N ILE A 234 46.35 9.78 -5.31
CA ILE A 234 46.35 10.87 -4.33
C ILE A 234 47.42 10.60 -3.30
N VAL A 235 48.34 11.54 -3.17
CA VAL A 235 49.37 11.53 -2.13
C VAL A 235 48.78 12.21 -0.88
N PRO A 236 48.72 11.53 0.26
CA PRO A 236 48.20 12.14 1.48
C PRO A 236 49.07 13.33 1.91
N SER A 237 48.42 14.43 2.30
CA SER A 237 49.09 15.55 2.93
C SER A 237 49.18 15.26 4.44
N GLY A 238 50.27 14.68 4.85
CA GLY A 238 50.57 14.41 6.26
C GLY A 238 52.00 14.80 6.58
N ASP A 239 52.19 15.28 7.82
CA ASP A 239 53.53 15.71 8.31
C ASP A 239 54.43 14.54 8.69
N ASN A 240 53.89 13.31 8.69
CA ASN A 240 54.62 12.11 9.07
C ASN A 240 55.17 11.39 7.83
N LEU A 241 56.45 11.57 7.56
CA LEU A 241 57.15 10.77 6.56
C LEU A 241 57.52 9.42 7.17
N LEU A 242 57.15 8.35 6.51
CA LEU A 242 57.62 7.01 6.81
C LEU A 242 58.87 6.74 5.93
N ILE A 243 59.97 6.41 6.57
CA ILE A 243 61.23 6.12 5.91
C ILE A 243 61.48 4.61 6.12
N GLU A 244 61.65 3.88 5.05
CA GLU A 244 62.06 2.49 5.07
C GLU A 244 63.59 2.43 4.83
N ALA A 245 64.29 1.84 5.77
CA ALA A 245 65.74 1.71 5.69
C ALA A 245 66.16 0.26 5.86
N PHE A 246 67.13 -0.12 5.08
CA PHE A 246 67.75 -1.47 5.16
C PHE A 246 68.85 -1.41 6.20
N ILE A 247 68.84 -2.38 7.12
CA ILE A 247 69.82 -2.52 8.18
C ILE A 247 70.64 -3.77 7.87
N ASP A 248 71.97 -3.69 8.10
CA ASP A 248 72.82 -4.87 7.94
C ASP A 248 72.46 -5.92 8.98
N PRO A 249 72.34 -7.20 8.61
CA PRO A 249 72.00 -8.27 9.54
C PRO A 249 72.87 -8.37 10.78
N SER A 250 74.09 -7.88 10.74
CA SER A 250 74.99 -7.80 11.88
C SER A 250 74.55 -6.78 12.98
N ASP A 251 73.79 -5.73 12.56
CA ASP A 251 73.44 -4.63 13.42
C ASP A 251 71.99 -4.70 13.94
N ILE A 252 71.19 -5.64 13.42
CA ILE A 252 69.77 -5.76 13.73
C ILE A 252 69.49 -6.02 15.22
N ALA A 253 70.44 -6.63 15.93
CA ALA A 253 70.31 -6.93 17.36
C ALA A 253 70.39 -5.66 18.24
N THR A 254 70.82 -4.56 17.69
CA THR A 254 70.98 -3.26 18.41
C THR A 254 69.87 -2.26 18.14
N VAL A 255 68.96 -2.58 17.23
CA VAL A 255 67.87 -1.69 16.82
C VAL A 255 66.54 -2.17 17.39
N GLU A 256 65.93 -1.32 18.23
CA GLU A 256 64.64 -1.61 18.87
C GLU A 256 63.57 -0.57 18.47
N PRO A 257 62.30 -0.98 18.40
CA PRO A 257 61.21 -0.04 18.22
C PRO A 257 61.16 1.01 19.35
N GLY A 258 61.01 2.25 18.99
CA GLY A 258 61.02 3.38 19.92
C GLY A 258 62.37 4.10 20.06
N GLN A 259 63.46 3.62 19.47
CA GLN A 259 64.73 4.30 19.44
C GLN A 259 64.68 5.56 18.54
N ASP A 260 65.37 6.63 18.97
CA ASP A 260 65.56 7.82 18.19
C ASP A 260 66.46 7.55 16.98
N ALA A 261 66.03 7.96 15.80
CA ALA A 261 66.78 7.85 14.57
C ALA A 261 67.10 9.22 14.00
N ARG A 262 68.32 9.38 13.55
CA ARG A 262 68.83 10.58 12.84
C ARG A 262 69.12 10.22 11.38
N ILE A 263 68.41 10.89 10.48
CA ILE A 263 68.36 10.53 9.08
C ILE A 263 69.02 11.62 8.23
N ALA A 264 69.99 11.24 7.45
CA ALA A 264 70.60 12.10 6.45
C ALA A 264 70.04 11.83 5.08
N LEU A 265 69.43 12.79 4.41
CA LEU A 265 68.99 12.65 3.02
C LEU A 265 70.14 12.84 2.05
N THR A 266 70.41 11.87 1.20
CA THR A 266 71.52 11.95 0.22
C THR A 266 71.38 13.07 -0.80
N ALA A 267 70.18 13.58 -1.02
CA ALA A 267 69.87 14.69 -1.93
C ALA A 267 70.28 16.07 -1.35
N TYR A 268 70.51 16.14 -0.01
CA TYR A 268 70.81 17.38 0.70
C TYR A 268 72.07 17.22 1.55
N ASP A 269 72.98 18.19 1.47
CA ASP A 269 74.19 18.18 2.31
C ASP A 269 73.76 18.36 3.80
N ALA A 270 73.96 17.29 4.59
CA ALA A 270 73.61 17.27 6.02
C ALA A 270 74.36 18.34 6.82
N ALA A 271 75.59 18.77 6.41
CA ALA A 271 76.30 19.84 7.05
C ALA A 271 75.66 21.22 6.86
N ARG A 272 74.92 21.42 5.74
CA ARG A 272 74.26 22.68 5.39
C ARG A 272 72.79 22.73 5.77
N TYR A 273 72.08 21.58 5.65
CA TYR A 273 70.63 21.50 5.81
C TYR A 273 70.21 20.76 7.08
N GLY A 274 71.15 20.14 7.79
CA GLY A 274 70.86 19.38 9.04
C GLY A 274 70.40 17.96 8.77
N TYR A 275 69.83 17.33 9.85
CA TYR A 275 69.34 15.97 9.86
C TYR A 275 67.84 15.99 10.15
N LEU A 276 67.12 14.99 9.63
CA LEU A 276 65.77 14.70 10.05
C LEU A 276 65.81 13.81 11.28
N TYR A 277 64.94 14.09 12.28
CA TYR A 277 64.82 13.33 13.47
C TYR A 277 63.48 12.54 13.43
N GLY A 278 63.56 11.27 13.79
CA GLY A 278 62.41 10.37 13.82
C GLY A 278 62.62 9.30 14.89
N SER A 279 61.69 8.41 15.01
CA SER A 279 61.78 7.22 15.87
C SER A 279 61.54 5.95 15.07
N VAL A 280 62.18 4.85 15.47
CA VAL A 280 61.98 3.51 14.87
C VAL A 280 60.58 3.06 15.28
N ILE A 281 59.71 2.88 14.29
CA ILE A 281 58.32 2.42 14.51
C ILE A 281 58.27 0.91 14.56
N LYS A 282 58.94 0.22 13.63
CA LYS A 282 58.91 -1.21 13.46
C LYS A 282 60.24 -1.72 12.89
N VAL A 283 60.71 -2.81 13.42
CA VAL A 283 61.82 -3.61 12.83
C VAL A 283 61.20 -4.88 12.25
N SER A 284 61.44 -5.15 10.99
CA SER A 284 60.97 -6.40 10.37
C SER A 284 61.94 -7.52 10.72
N PRO A 285 61.45 -8.68 11.21
CA PRO A 285 62.32 -9.83 11.53
C PRO A 285 62.75 -10.61 10.28
N ASP A 286 62.23 -10.28 9.10
CA ASP A 286 62.48 -11.00 7.86
C ASP A 286 63.11 -10.10 6.80
N THR A 287 63.98 -10.66 6.00
CA THR A 287 64.62 -10.02 4.86
C THR A 287 63.60 -9.86 3.73
N VAL A 288 63.23 -8.63 3.41
CA VAL A 288 62.43 -8.34 2.22
C VAL A 288 63.37 -8.22 1.02
N PHE A 289 63.23 -9.12 0.05
CA PHE A 289 63.96 -9.04 -1.22
C PHE A 289 63.18 -8.25 -2.23
#